data_036eb35dbd1c804582bd4f8a114e510e
#
_entry.id   036eb35dbd1c804582bd4f8a114e510e
#
_cell.length_a   1.000
_cell.length_b   1.000
_cell.length_c   1.000
_cell.angle_alpha   90.00
_cell.angle_beta   90.00
_cell.angle_gamma   90.00
#
_symmetry.space_group_name_H-M   'P 1'
#
loop_
_entity.id
_entity.type
_entity.pdbx_description
1 polymer ?
#
loop_
_entity_poly.entity_id
_entity_poly.type
_entity_poly.pdbx_seq_one_letter_code
_entity_poly.pdbx_strand_id
1 'polypeptide(L)'
;MPHDGLLSAGELEEIARGIAGQPDLWEPLVRVDAEQRRYELVYEDERMDAWILSWTPGQGTGFHAHYISGVGLCVASGGVREDQMVYGGEHLARHLRPGDTRQGGPGYIHRVTHDEGAPAVTVHVY
;
A
#
# COMPACT_ATOMS: atom_id res chain seq x y z
N MET A 1 -21.77 11.86 -11.32
CA MET A 1 -20.76 11.96 -11.73
C MET A 1 -19.85 10.95 -11.77
N PRO A 2 -19.81 10.27 -12.62
CA PRO A 2 -18.99 9.17 -12.61
C PRO A 2 -17.59 9.63 -12.64
N HIS A 3 -16.74 8.86 -12.12
CA HIS A 3 -15.37 9.07 -12.18
C HIS A 3 -14.81 8.30 -13.35
N ASP A 4 -15.48 8.16 -14.42
CA ASP A 4 -15.06 7.41 -15.61
C ASP A 4 -14.69 5.99 -15.29
N GLY A 5 -15.39 5.39 -14.35
CA GLY A 5 -15.14 4.03 -13.92
C GLY A 5 -14.07 3.88 -12.86
N LEU A 6 -13.38 4.95 -12.49
CA LEU A 6 -12.37 4.87 -11.43
C LEU A 6 -13.02 4.78 -10.06
N LEU A 7 -12.36 4.08 -9.15
CA LEU A 7 -12.82 3.91 -7.79
C LEU A 7 -12.31 5.06 -6.91
N SER A 8 -13.07 5.39 -5.88
CA SER A 8 -12.65 6.39 -4.90
C SER A 8 -11.56 5.82 -4.00
N ALA A 9 -10.82 6.71 -3.32
CA ALA A 9 -9.80 6.26 -2.36
C ALA A 9 -10.39 5.36 -1.29
N GLY A 10 -11.61 5.68 -0.80
CA GLY A 10 -12.29 4.85 0.18
C GLY A 10 -12.61 3.46 -0.34
N GLU A 11 -13.04 3.36 -1.61
CA GLU A 11 -13.31 2.08 -2.23
C GLU A 11 -12.02 1.26 -2.38
N LEU A 12 -10.92 1.92 -2.76
CA LEU A 12 -9.62 1.25 -2.88
C LEU A 12 -9.14 0.73 -1.52
N GLU A 13 -9.35 1.51 -0.46
CA GLU A 13 -8.99 1.10 0.89
C GLU A 13 -9.78 -0.14 1.33
N GLU A 14 -11.08 -0.16 1.03
CA GLU A 14 -11.91 -1.32 1.39
C GLU A 14 -11.49 -2.58 0.64
N ILE A 15 -11.11 -2.44 -0.61
CA ILE A 15 -10.60 -3.56 -1.39
C ILE A 15 -9.29 -4.07 -0.79
N ALA A 16 -8.39 -3.16 -0.42
CA ALA A 16 -7.13 -3.55 0.21
C ALA A 16 -7.37 -4.29 1.52
N ARG A 17 -8.30 -3.79 2.33
CA ARG A 17 -8.65 -4.44 3.59
C ARG A 17 -9.22 -5.84 3.35
N GLY A 18 -10.09 -5.97 2.35
CA GLY A 18 -10.70 -7.26 2.02
C GLY A 18 -9.68 -8.30 1.58
N ILE A 19 -8.71 -7.89 0.78
CA ILE A 19 -7.64 -8.80 0.33
C ILE A 19 -6.74 -9.19 1.50
N ALA A 20 -6.33 -8.21 2.31
CA ALA A 20 -5.46 -8.47 3.46
C ALA A 20 -6.10 -9.43 4.46
N GLY A 21 -7.43 -9.39 4.58
CA GLY A 21 -8.18 -10.27 5.47
C GLY A 21 -8.36 -11.68 4.94
N GLN A 22 -7.89 -11.99 3.74
CA GLN A 22 -8.03 -13.30 3.13
C GLN A 22 -6.66 -13.85 2.77
N PRO A 23 -5.95 -14.48 3.72
CA PRO A 23 -4.58 -14.95 3.49
C PRO A 23 -4.42 -15.81 2.24
N ASP A 24 -5.44 -16.57 1.87
CA ASP A 24 -5.37 -17.40 0.66
C ASP A 24 -5.14 -16.59 -0.61
N LEU A 25 -5.49 -15.30 -0.59
CA LEU A 25 -5.30 -14.44 -1.75
C LEU A 25 -3.89 -13.89 -1.85
N TRP A 26 -3.19 -13.73 -0.73
CA TRP A 26 -1.88 -13.06 -0.78
C TRP A 26 -0.70 -13.92 -0.29
N GLU A 27 -0.91 -14.85 0.64
CA GLU A 27 0.21 -15.66 1.13
C GLU A 27 0.99 -16.37 0.03
N PRO A 28 0.32 -16.99 -0.97
CA PRO A 28 1.05 -17.65 -2.03
C PRO A 28 1.90 -16.71 -2.89
N LEU A 29 1.63 -15.42 -2.82
CA LEU A 29 2.32 -14.42 -3.63
C LEU A 29 3.48 -13.75 -2.92
N VAL A 30 3.66 -14.04 -1.63
CA VAL A 30 4.73 -13.42 -0.85
C VAL A 30 6.09 -13.88 -1.38
N ARG A 31 6.97 -12.91 -1.66
CA ARG A 31 8.32 -13.17 -2.15
C ARG A 31 9.28 -12.27 -1.41
N VAL A 32 9.93 -12.81 -0.39
CA VAL A 32 10.88 -12.04 0.42
C VAL A 32 12.24 -12.05 -0.27
N ASP A 33 12.81 -10.87 -0.47
CA ASP A 33 14.08 -10.74 -1.17
C ASP A 33 14.88 -9.63 -0.46
N ALA A 34 16.01 -9.98 0.14
CA ALA A 34 16.81 -9.03 0.91
C ALA A 34 17.45 -7.93 0.05
N GLU A 35 17.56 -8.15 -1.24
CA GLU A 35 18.21 -7.19 -2.13
C GLU A 35 17.25 -6.18 -2.74
N GLN A 36 15.96 -6.56 -2.86
CA GLN A 36 14.98 -5.64 -3.43
C GLN A 36 13.59 -5.95 -2.91
N ARG A 37 12.77 -4.91 -2.79
CA ARG A 37 11.37 -5.06 -2.48
C ARG A 37 10.68 -5.78 -3.65
N ARG A 38 9.87 -6.79 -3.34
CA ARG A 38 9.14 -7.56 -4.35
C ARG A 38 7.68 -7.14 -4.36
N TYR A 39 7.09 -7.14 -5.53
CA TYR A 39 5.67 -6.87 -5.69
C TYR A 39 5.07 -7.83 -6.71
N GLU A 40 3.88 -8.34 -6.41
CA GLU A 40 3.19 -9.30 -7.25
C GLU A 40 1.75 -8.86 -7.45
N LEU A 41 1.26 -8.99 -8.68
CA LEU A 41 -0.10 -8.59 -9.02
C LEU A 41 -1.08 -9.62 -8.50
N VAL A 42 -2.12 -9.17 -7.78
CA VAL A 42 -3.20 -10.03 -7.29
C VAL A 42 -4.35 -10.02 -8.27
N TYR A 43 -4.73 -8.84 -8.75
CA TYR A 43 -5.90 -8.67 -9.58
C TYR A 43 -5.83 -7.33 -10.29
N GLU A 44 -6.35 -7.28 -11.52
CA GLU A 44 -6.46 -6.01 -12.20
C GLU A 44 -7.67 -6.03 -13.12
N ASP A 45 -8.32 -4.88 -13.26
CA ASP A 45 -9.38 -4.68 -14.22
C ASP A 45 -9.33 -3.23 -14.72
N GLU A 46 -10.39 -2.78 -15.41
CA GLU A 46 -10.41 -1.44 -15.99
C GLU A 46 -10.42 -0.33 -14.95
N ARG A 47 -10.75 -0.63 -13.70
CA ARG A 47 -10.95 0.37 -12.66
C ARG A 47 -9.84 0.39 -11.63
N MET A 48 -9.10 -0.71 -11.47
CA MET A 48 -8.09 -0.79 -10.43
C MET A 48 -7.12 -1.92 -10.65
N ASP A 49 -5.97 -1.86 -9.97
CA ASP A 49 -5.05 -2.97 -9.87
C ASP A 49 -4.64 -3.12 -8.41
N ALA A 50 -4.50 -4.37 -7.98
CA ALA A 50 -4.17 -4.71 -6.61
C ALA A 50 -2.88 -5.51 -6.58
N TRP A 51 -1.98 -5.13 -5.68
CA TRP A 51 -0.62 -5.67 -5.58
C TRP A 51 -0.29 -6.09 -4.17
N ILE A 52 0.53 -7.13 -4.06
CA ILE A 52 1.14 -7.53 -2.79
C ILE A 52 2.58 -7.08 -2.83
N LEU A 53 3.00 -6.35 -1.81
CA LEU A 53 4.39 -5.94 -1.65
C LEU A 53 4.98 -6.67 -0.45
N SER A 54 6.16 -7.25 -0.65
CA SER A 54 6.89 -7.96 0.40
C SER A 54 8.16 -7.16 0.72
N TRP A 55 8.39 -6.93 2.01
CA TRP A 55 9.43 -6.01 2.49
C TRP A 55 10.38 -6.71 3.45
N THR A 56 11.68 -6.46 3.32
CA THR A 56 12.64 -6.82 4.36
C THR A 56 13.19 -5.53 4.98
N PRO A 57 13.83 -5.60 6.16
CA PRO A 57 14.33 -4.40 6.82
C PRO A 57 15.21 -3.53 5.92
N GLY A 58 14.98 -2.24 5.97
CA GLY A 58 15.73 -1.27 5.18
C GLY A 58 15.12 -0.96 3.83
N GLN A 59 14.12 -1.71 3.40
CA GLN A 59 13.47 -1.43 2.12
C GLN A 59 12.41 -0.37 2.26
N GLY A 60 12.21 0.40 1.21
CA GLY A 60 11.20 1.45 1.21
C GLY A 60 11.00 2.04 -0.17
N THR A 61 9.97 2.88 -0.27
CA THR A 61 9.74 3.70 -1.45
C THR A 61 10.38 5.07 -1.19
N GLY A 62 10.61 5.86 -2.23
CA GLY A 62 10.81 7.29 -2.03
C GLY A 62 9.45 7.98 -1.85
N PHE A 63 9.45 9.28 -1.63
CA PHE A 63 8.22 10.03 -1.68
C PHE A 63 7.68 9.98 -3.11
N HIS A 64 6.40 9.69 -3.24
CA HIS A 64 5.76 9.59 -4.55
C HIS A 64 4.28 9.95 -4.43
N ALA A 65 3.68 10.25 -5.57
CA ALA A 65 2.27 10.60 -5.67
C ALA A 65 1.64 9.83 -6.81
N HIS A 66 0.31 9.68 -6.73
CA HIS A 66 -0.47 9.04 -7.79
C HIS A 66 -1.32 10.13 -8.43
N TYR A 67 -0.94 10.57 -9.63
CA TYR A 67 -1.51 11.77 -10.22
C TYR A 67 -2.95 11.63 -10.72
N ILE A 68 -3.32 10.44 -11.17
CA ILE A 68 -4.65 10.23 -11.76
C ILE A 68 -5.53 9.26 -11.00
N SER A 69 -4.99 8.57 -10.02
CA SER A 69 -5.79 7.63 -9.23
C SER A 69 -5.52 7.82 -7.76
N GLY A 70 -6.43 7.33 -6.94
CA GLY A 70 -6.19 7.24 -5.52
C GLY A 70 -5.37 6.01 -5.19
N VAL A 71 -5.17 5.79 -3.93
CA VAL A 71 -4.50 4.60 -3.41
C VAL A 71 -5.19 4.15 -2.13
N GLY A 72 -5.34 2.85 -1.98
CA GLY A 72 -5.73 2.24 -0.72
C GLY A 72 -4.67 1.22 -0.36
N LEU A 73 -4.29 1.15 0.91
CA LEU A 73 -3.36 0.13 1.35
C LEU A 73 -3.79 -0.45 2.69
N CYS A 74 -3.40 -1.70 2.91
CA CYS A 74 -3.63 -2.37 4.18
C CYS A 74 -2.41 -3.23 4.49
N VAL A 75 -1.97 -3.20 5.74
CA VAL A 75 -0.88 -4.06 6.19
C VAL A 75 -1.46 -5.45 6.45
N ALA A 76 -0.94 -6.46 5.77
CA ALA A 76 -1.41 -7.83 5.95
C ALA A 76 -0.57 -8.57 6.99
N SER A 77 0.73 -8.28 7.09
CA SER A 77 1.63 -8.95 8.03
C SER A 77 2.82 -8.04 8.33
N GLY A 78 3.38 -8.16 9.52
CA GLY A 78 4.51 -7.32 9.95
C GLY A 78 4.07 -5.89 10.20
N GLY A 79 4.95 -4.94 9.97
CA GLY A 79 4.63 -3.53 10.15
C GLY A 79 5.46 -2.66 9.24
N VAL A 80 4.91 -1.51 8.88
CA VAL A 80 5.62 -0.53 8.07
C VAL A 80 5.40 0.86 8.64
N ARG A 81 6.21 1.80 8.21
CA ARG A 81 6.04 3.21 8.55
C ARG A 81 5.61 3.96 7.30
N GLU A 82 4.63 4.82 7.44
CA GLU A 82 4.25 5.74 6.38
C GLU A 82 4.59 7.16 6.80
N ASP A 83 5.27 7.91 5.93
CA ASP A 83 5.46 9.34 6.09
C ASP A 83 4.61 10.01 5.02
N GLN A 84 3.70 10.86 5.44
CA GLN A 84 2.85 11.63 4.54
C GLN A 84 3.35 13.07 4.49
N MET A 85 3.57 13.58 3.28
CA MET A 85 3.96 14.96 3.11
C MET A 85 2.72 15.84 3.20
N VAL A 86 2.78 16.87 4.04
CA VAL A 86 1.67 17.78 4.21
C VAL A 86 2.08 19.20 3.84
N TYR A 87 1.09 20.05 3.64
CA TYR A 87 1.34 21.43 3.30
C TYR A 87 2.15 22.09 4.42
N GLY A 88 3.19 22.81 4.06
CA GLY A 88 4.07 23.44 5.05
C GLY A 88 5.40 22.74 5.20
N GLY A 89 5.57 21.60 4.53
CA GLY A 89 6.86 20.93 4.47
C GLY A 89 7.16 19.93 5.57
N GLU A 90 6.25 19.73 6.52
CA GLU A 90 6.44 18.73 7.55
C GLU A 90 5.83 17.41 7.14
N HIS A 91 6.30 16.33 7.77
CA HIS A 91 5.77 15.00 7.51
C HIS A 91 4.88 14.57 8.66
N LEU A 92 3.82 13.81 8.33
CA LEU A 92 3.08 13.06 9.33
C LEU A 92 3.55 11.63 9.26
N ALA A 93 4.17 11.14 10.32
CA ALA A 93 4.69 9.78 10.37
C ALA A 93 3.72 8.89 11.14
N ARG A 94 3.49 7.68 10.61
CA ARG A 94 2.61 6.70 11.24
C ARG A 94 3.25 5.34 11.17
N HIS A 95 3.12 4.58 12.25
CA HIS A 95 3.49 3.17 12.23
C HIS A 95 2.23 2.37 11.99
N LEU A 96 2.24 1.54 10.97
CA LEU A 96 1.09 0.75 10.56
C LEU A 96 1.33 -0.72 10.90
N ARG A 97 0.36 -1.35 11.51
CA ARG A 97 0.38 -2.74 11.97
C ARG A 97 -0.60 -3.57 11.16
N PRO A 98 -0.54 -4.91 11.25
CA PRO A 98 -1.51 -5.73 10.53
C PRO A 98 -2.95 -5.29 10.80
N GLY A 99 -3.68 -5.09 9.72
CA GLY A 99 -5.06 -4.61 9.77
C GLY A 99 -5.20 -3.11 9.61
N ASP A 100 -4.13 -2.34 9.81
CA ASP A 100 -4.20 -0.89 9.62
C ASP A 100 -4.26 -0.55 8.14
N THR A 101 -5.04 0.48 7.82
CA THR A 101 -5.25 0.91 6.44
C THR A 101 -4.94 2.38 6.26
N ARG A 102 -4.65 2.75 5.00
CA ARG A 102 -4.50 4.15 4.62
C ARG A 102 -5.17 4.34 3.27
N GLN A 103 -5.62 5.55 3.02
CA GLN A 103 -6.17 5.93 1.73
C GLN A 103 -5.71 7.32 1.37
N GLY A 104 -5.60 7.58 0.09
CA GLY A 104 -5.28 8.91 -0.40
C GLY A 104 -5.84 9.09 -1.80
N GLY A 105 -6.27 10.32 -2.10
CA GLY A 105 -6.72 10.69 -3.44
C GLY A 105 -5.54 11.06 -4.32
N PRO A 106 -5.83 11.50 -5.55
CA PRO A 106 -4.81 12.02 -6.44
C PRO A 106 -4.06 13.17 -5.73
N GLY A 107 -2.75 13.17 -5.85
CA GLY A 107 -1.95 14.20 -5.18
C GLY A 107 -1.50 13.84 -3.77
N TYR A 108 -1.93 12.70 -3.25
CA TYR A 108 -1.45 12.20 -1.96
C TYR A 108 0.02 11.80 -2.10
N ILE A 109 0.89 12.46 -1.35
CA ILE A 109 2.34 12.23 -1.42
C ILE A 109 2.77 11.52 -0.15
N HIS A 110 3.35 10.34 -0.30
CA HIS A 110 3.79 9.56 0.84
C HIS A 110 5.03 8.72 0.54
N ARG A 111 5.62 8.21 1.61
CA ARG A 111 6.72 7.27 1.54
C ARG A 111 6.40 6.14 2.52
N VAL A 112 6.65 4.90 2.12
CA VAL A 112 6.45 3.74 2.98
C VAL A 112 7.80 3.07 3.15
N THR A 113 8.14 2.73 4.39
CA THR A 113 9.40 2.05 4.71
C THR A 113 9.17 0.92 5.71
N HIS A 114 10.06 -0.07 5.67
CA HIS A 114 10.09 -1.14 6.65
C HIS A 114 11.47 -1.07 7.30
N ASP A 115 11.54 -0.48 8.48
CA ASP A 115 12.82 -0.20 9.12
C ASP A 115 13.48 -1.42 9.73
N GLU A 116 12.73 -2.23 10.47
CA GLU A 116 13.30 -3.37 11.15
C GLU A 116 12.21 -4.40 11.46
N GLY A 117 12.64 -5.56 11.92
CA GLY A 117 11.73 -6.62 12.32
C GLY A 117 11.56 -7.69 11.26
N ALA A 118 10.56 -8.55 11.48
CA ALA A 118 10.23 -9.61 10.51
C ALA A 118 9.76 -9.00 9.20
N PRO A 119 9.88 -9.72 8.09
CA PRO A 119 9.39 -9.22 6.83
C PRO A 119 7.94 -8.79 6.91
N ALA A 120 7.60 -7.73 6.20
CA ALA A 120 6.24 -7.21 6.17
C ALA A 120 5.59 -7.48 4.82
N VAL A 121 4.26 -7.55 4.83
CA VAL A 121 3.46 -7.70 3.61
C VAL A 121 2.39 -6.64 3.63
N THR A 122 2.29 -5.89 2.55
CA THR A 122 1.25 -4.87 2.40
C THR A 122 0.48 -5.10 1.11
N VAL A 123 -0.80 -4.74 1.14
CA VAL A 123 -1.67 -4.79 -0.04
C VAL A 123 -1.87 -3.35 -0.50
N HIS A 124 -1.57 -3.09 -1.77
CA HIS A 124 -1.75 -1.77 -2.36
C HIS A 124 -2.72 -1.87 -3.52
N VAL A 125 -3.71 -1.01 -3.54
CA VAL A 125 -4.73 -0.97 -4.60
C VAL A 125 -4.75 0.44 -5.19
N TYR A 126 -4.60 0.51 -6.50
CA TYR A 126 -4.55 1.78 -7.23
C TYR A 126 -5.67 1.93 -8.23
#